data_57a3b5d6c8debb1003495bbbab93c5b0
#
_entry.id   57a3b5d6c8debb1003495bbbab93c5b0
#
_cell.length_a   1.000
_cell.length_b   1.000
_cell.length_c   1.000
_cell.angle_alpha   90.00
_cell.angle_beta   90.00
_cell.angle_gamma   90.00
#
_symmetry.space_group_name_H-M   'P 1'
#
loop_
_entity.id
_entity.type
_entity.pdbx_description
1 polymer ?
#
loop_
_entity_poly.entity_id
_entity_poly.type
_entity_poly.pdbx_seq_one_letter_code
_entity_poly.pdbx_strand_id
1 'polypeptide(L)'
;MMTFCKANTAYLLVLVALAFSSCNQKKDVSNGYNPLEVSVGLQKTMCYGSCPSFNFSVLNNGHATLTVGRFAEKAFGRHLNEGKYTGTIELHEISKITEFAEKSGYLKLEDRYDNPMVMDIPAAISTINRKTVFNRHEGPDLKDLYSRIEHLISTVDWVEKPDTEK
;
A
#
# COMPACT_ATOMS: atom_id res chain seq x y z
N MET A 1 36.94 48.43 58.77
CA MET A 1 36.26 47.19 59.20
C MET A 1 35.44 46.70 58.01
N MET A 2 35.97 45.85 57.12
CA MET A 2 35.33 45.36 55.93
C MET A 2 34.84 43.95 56.20
N THR A 3 33.52 43.77 56.22
CA THR A 3 32.87 42.44 56.34
C THR A 3 32.64 41.88 55.00
N PHE A 4 33.42 40.85 54.62
CA PHE A 4 33.23 40.09 53.40
C PHE A 4 32.01 39.19 53.54
N CYS A 5 31.01 39.41 52.66
CA CYS A 5 29.86 38.56 52.51
C CYS A 5 30.30 37.32 51.72
N LYS A 6 30.39 36.14 52.38
CA LYS A 6 30.63 34.85 51.72
C LYS A 6 29.37 34.49 50.93
N ALA A 7 29.38 34.78 49.65
CA ALA A 7 28.36 34.27 48.74
C ALA A 7 28.43 32.73 48.68
N ASN A 8 27.29 32.10 48.88
CA ASN A 8 27.08 30.67 49.05
C ASN A 8 27.27 29.93 47.70
N THR A 9 28.49 29.43 47.49
CA THR A 9 28.87 28.66 46.30
C THR A 9 28.00 27.39 46.10
N ALA A 10 27.32 26.96 47.16
CA ALA A 10 26.40 25.79 47.10
C ALA A 10 25.10 26.13 46.31
N TYR A 11 24.65 27.37 46.26
CA TYR A 11 23.41 27.77 45.57
C TYR A 11 23.61 27.81 44.03
N LEU A 12 24.83 28.09 43.59
CA LEU A 12 25.16 28.15 42.15
C LEU A 12 25.22 26.77 41.53
N LEU A 13 25.66 25.76 42.29
CA LEU A 13 25.74 24.37 41.82
C LEU A 13 24.35 23.69 41.65
N VAL A 14 23.37 24.07 42.47
CA VAL A 14 21.99 23.54 42.38
C VAL A 14 21.26 24.09 41.17
N LEU A 15 21.51 25.34 40.79
CA LEU A 15 20.89 25.96 39.60
C LEU A 15 21.44 25.39 38.28
N VAL A 16 22.69 24.92 38.23
CA VAL A 16 23.28 24.30 37.05
C VAL A 16 22.79 22.86 36.86
N ALA A 17 22.46 22.13 37.94
CA ALA A 17 21.97 20.79 37.88
C ALA A 17 20.53 20.67 37.31
N LEU A 18 19.73 21.73 37.37
CA LEU A 18 18.35 21.76 36.86
C LEU A 18 18.27 22.03 35.33
N ALA A 19 19.36 22.49 34.71
CA ALA A 19 19.38 22.78 33.27
C ALA A 19 19.59 21.54 32.37
N PHE A 20 19.94 20.36 32.93
CA PHE A 20 20.17 19.14 32.19
C PHE A 20 19.00 18.16 32.21
N SER A 21 17.82 18.55 32.70
CA SER A 21 16.58 17.81 32.45
C SER A 21 16.14 18.07 31.01
N SER A 22 17.02 17.78 30.06
CA SER A 22 16.66 17.66 28.66
C SER A 22 15.70 16.49 28.56
N CYS A 23 14.42 16.80 28.44
CA CYS A 23 13.40 15.85 27.98
C CYS A 23 13.91 15.19 26.73
N ASN A 24 14.39 13.95 26.86
CA ASN A 24 14.53 13.02 25.76
C ASN A 24 13.10 12.68 25.31
N GLN A 25 12.48 13.60 24.56
CA GLN A 25 11.33 13.24 23.75
C GLN A 25 11.86 12.19 22.78
N LYS A 26 11.68 10.91 23.13
CA LYS A 26 11.60 9.87 22.14
C LYS A 26 10.55 10.39 21.15
N LYS A 27 10.99 10.84 19.98
CA LYS A 27 10.13 10.84 18.81
C LYS A 27 9.68 9.41 18.71
N ASP A 28 8.48 9.12 19.16
CA ASP A 28 7.72 8.02 18.66
C ASP A 28 7.64 8.28 17.16
N VAL A 29 8.55 7.68 16.42
CA VAL A 29 8.34 7.39 15.03
C VAL A 29 7.20 6.37 15.07
N SER A 30 5.97 6.89 15.20
CA SER A 30 4.83 6.15 14.76
C SER A 30 5.14 5.87 13.29
N ASN A 31 5.72 4.72 13.02
CA ASN A 31 5.73 4.15 11.71
C ASN A 31 4.30 4.32 11.24
N GLY A 32 4.07 5.13 10.20
CA GLY A 32 2.75 5.56 9.77
C GLY A 32 1.88 4.38 9.27
N TYR A 33 1.82 3.32 10.09
CA TYR A 33 0.98 2.16 9.89
C TYR A 33 -0.48 2.58 10.04
N ASN A 34 -1.15 2.70 8.92
CA ASN A 34 -2.58 2.88 8.85
C ASN A 34 -3.23 1.54 8.44
N PRO A 35 -3.97 0.87 9.34
CA PRO A 35 -4.58 -0.43 9.04
C PRO A 35 -5.61 -0.37 7.90
N LEU A 36 -6.16 0.81 7.62
CA LEU A 36 -7.16 1.03 6.57
C LEU A 36 -6.56 1.53 5.26
N GLU A 37 -5.22 1.56 5.14
CA GLU A 37 -4.54 1.94 3.92
C GLU A 37 -4.32 0.75 3.00
N VAL A 38 -4.42 0.98 1.69
CA VAL A 38 -4.15 -0.05 0.68
C VAL A 38 -2.67 -0.40 0.68
N SER A 39 -2.38 -1.65 0.98
CA SER A 39 -1.03 -2.22 0.90
C SER A 39 -0.71 -2.72 -0.50
N VAL A 40 -1.63 -3.50 -1.09
CA VAL A 40 -1.51 -4.03 -2.45
C VAL A 40 -2.82 -3.84 -3.19
N GLY A 41 -2.75 -3.33 -4.41
CA GLY A 41 -3.88 -3.17 -5.31
C GLY A 41 -3.51 -3.50 -6.75
N LEU A 42 -4.46 -4.04 -7.50
CA LEU A 42 -4.35 -4.26 -8.94
C LEU A 42 -5.72 -4.08 -9.59
N GLN A 43 -5.80 -3.15 -10.53
CA GLN A 43 -6.94 -3.00 -11.40
C GLN A 43 -6.51 -3.28 -12.84
N LYS A 44 -7.26 -4.13 -13.54
CA LYS A 44 -7.17 -4.28 -14.99
C LYS A 44 -8.42 -3.72 -15.64
N THR A 45 -8.23 -2.84 -16.63
CA THR A 45 -9.34 -2.21 -17.34
C THR A 45 -9.77 -3.04 -18.54
N MET A 46 -11.00 -2.86 -18.95
CA MET A 46 -11.55 -3.49 -20.16
C MET A 46 -10.79 -3.01 -21.41
N CYS A 47 -10.83 -3.82 -22.45
CA CYS A 47 -10.49 -3.44 -23.82
C CYS A 47 -11.66 -3.76 -24.77
N TYR A 48 -11.51 -3.43 -26.04
CA TYR A 48 -12.49 -3.75 -27.08
C TYR A 48 -12.56 -5.25 -27.44
N GLY A 49 -12.06 -6.12 -26.59
CA GLY A 49 -12.04 -7.57 -26.79
C GLY A 49 -12.31 -8.32 -25.51
N SER A 50 -11.59 -9.43 -25.31
CA SER A 50 -11.74 -10.34 -24.17
C SER A 50 -10.66 -10.15 -23.13
N CYS A 51 -10.25 -8.88 -22.84
CA CYS A 51 -9.32 -8.59 -21.77
C CYS A 51 -9.99 -8.80 -20.41
N PRO A 52 -9.28 -9.42 -19.45
CA PRO A 52 -9.79 -9.54 -18.10
C PRO A 52 -9.96 -8.16 -17.47
N SER A 53 -11.09 -7.93 -16.82
CA SER A 53 -11.33 -6.71 -16.05
C SER A 53 -11.69 -7.02 -14.61
N PHE A 54 -11.02 -6.38 -13.68
CA PHE A 54 -11.28 -6.52 -12.25
C PHE A 54 -10.61 -5.36 -11.49
N ASN A 55 -11.04 -5.18 -10.25
CA ASN A 55 -10.38 -4.28 -9.31
C ASN A 55 -10.21 -4.99 -7.97
N PHE A 56 -8.97 -5.21 -7.59
CA PHE A 56 -8.56 -5.85 -6.35
C PHE A 56 -7.82 -4.86 -5.46
N SER A 57 -8.09 -4.89 -4.16
CA SER A 57 -7.28 -4.21 -3.16
C SER A 57 -7.26 -4.98 -1.85
N VAL A 58 -6.14 -4.94 -1.15
CA VAL A 58 -5.99 -5.42 0.22
C VAL A 58 -5.38 -4.33 1.08
N LEU A 59 -5.98 -4.15 2.26
CA LEU A 59 -5.55 -3.18 3.26
C LEU A 59 -4.43 -3.75 4.13
N ASN A 60 -3.73 -2.89 4.85
CA ASN A 60 -2.67 -3.27 5.78
C ASN A 60 -3.14 -4.23 6.91
N ASN A 61 -4.44 -4.27 7.20
CA ASN A 61 -5.02 -5.20 8.17
C ASN A 61 -5.43 -6.56 7.56
N GLY A 62 -5.15 -6.80 6.28
CA GLY A 62 -5.51 -8.04 5.59
C GLY A 62 -6.93 -8.07 5.00
N HIS A 63 -7.77 -7.04 5.24
CA HIS A 63 -9.09 -7.00 4.62
C HIS A 63 -8.97 -6.75 3.12
N ALA A 64 -9.51 -7.67 2.33
CA ALA A 64 -9.44 -7.62 0.88
C ALA A 64 -10.81 -7.39 0.25
N THR A 65 -10.82 -6.65 -0.85
CA THR A 65 -11.98 -6.43 -1.71
C THR A 65 -11.63 -6.78 -3.16
N LEU A 66 -12.58 -7.37 -3.87
CA LEU A 66 -12.47 -7.69 -5.28
C LEU A 66 -13.76 -7.33 -5.98
N THR A 67 -13.67 -6.51 -7.03
CA THR A 67 -14.75 -6.32 -7.97
C THR A 67 -14.41 -7.11 -9.23
N VAL A 68 -15.22 -8.11 -9.55
CA VAL A 68 -15.06 -8.98 -10.71
C VAL A 68 -15.85 -8.40 -11.87
N GLY A 69 -15.19 -8.17 -12.97
CA GLY A 69 -15.79 -7.76 -14.24
C GLY A 69 -15.63 -8.86 -15.29
N ARG A 70 -15.76 -8.49 -16.55
CA ARG A 70 -15.75 -9.44 -17.68
C ARG A 70 -14.40 -10.15 -17.82
N PHE A 71 -14.45 -11.44 -18.12
CA PHE A 71 -13.28 -12.29 -18.41
C PHE A 71 -12.22 -12.35 -17.32
N ALA A 72 -12.57 -12.02 -16.07
CA ALA A 72 -11.63 -11.98 -14.96
C ALA A 72 -10.95 -13.34 -14.70
N GLU A 73 -11.62 -14.45 -14.99
CA GLU A 73 -11.09 -15.81 -14.91
C GLU A 73 -9.81 -16.02 -15.74
N LYS A 74 -9.62 -15.25 -16.81
CA LYS A 74 -8.39 -15.30 -17.63
C LYS A 74 -7.16 -14.77 -16.90
N ALA A 75 -7.37 -13.93 -15.88
CA ALA A 75 -6.28 -13.37 -15.09
C ALA A 75 -5.88 -14.31 -13.95
N PHE A 76 -6.82 -14.79 -13.16
CA PHE A 76 -6.52 -15.56 -11.95
C PHE A 76 -6.99 -17.03 -11.99
N GLY A 77 -7.41 -17.54 -13.18
CA GLY A 77 -7.67 -18.99 -13.40
C GLY A 77 -8.85 -19.56 -12.59
N ARG A 78 -9.65 -18.71 -11.93
CA ARG A 78 -10.79 -19.09 -11.11
C ARG A 78 -12.05 -18.40 -11.61
N HIS A 79 -13.14 -19.16 -11.77
CA HIS A 79 -14.41 -18.58 -12.13
C HIS A 79 -15.09 -17.97 -10.89
N LEU A 80 -15.39 -16.69 -10.99
CA LEU A 80 -16.27 -15.94 -10.09
C LEU A 80 -17.27 -15.16 -10.94
N ASN A 81 -18.51 -15.05 -10.49
CA ASN A 81 -19.49 -14.22 -11.19
C ASN A 81 -19.07 -12.74 -11.16
N GLU A 82 -19.55 -11.95 -12.13
CA GLU A 82 -19.39 -10.50 -12.07
C GLU A 82 -20.08 -9.98 -10.80
N GLY A 83 -19.37 -9.17 -10.01
CA GLY A 83 -19.89 -8.71 -8.72
C GLY A 83 -18.80 -8.21 -7.78
N LYS A 84 -19.21 -7.95 -6.55
CA LYS A 84 -18.33 -7.46 -5.48
C LYS A 84 -18.12 -8.54 -4.43
N TYR A 85 -16.89 -8.70 -4.01
CA TYR A 85 -16.47 -9.74 -3.06
C TYR A 85 -15.61 -9.13 -1.95
N THR A 86 -15.63 -9.79 -0.80
CA THR A 86 -14.70 -9.52 0.29
C THR A 86 -14.02 -10.80 0.73
N GLY A 87 -12.83 -10.67 1.28
CA GLY A 87 -12.04 -11.77 1.81
C GLY A 87 -11.01 -11.28 2.81
N THR A 88 -10.23 -12.20 3.34
CA THR A 88 -9.12 -11.90 4.24
C THR A 88 -7.87 -12.55 3.70
N ILE A 89 -6.76 -11.83 3.77
CA ILE A 89 -5.44 -12.26 3.31
C ILE A 89 -4.49 -12.18 4.50
N GLU A 90 -3.72 -13.22 4.70
CA GLU A 90 -2.69 -13.27 5.72
C GLU A 90 -1.60 -12.22 5.46
N LEU A 91 -1.17 -11.51 6.51
CA LEU A 91 -0.23 -10.41 6.39
C LEU A 91 1.11 -10.83 5.77
N HIS A 92 1.53 -12.07 5.99
CA HIS A 92 2.78 -12.59 5.40
C HIS A 92 2.69 -12.74 3.86
N GLU A 93 1.51 -13.02 3.29
CA GLU A 93 1.32 -13.07 1.84
C GLU A 93 1.39 -11.66 1.24
N ILE A 94 0.81 -10.67 1.92
CA ILE A 94 0.92 -9.26 1.53
C ILE A 94 2.39 -8.84 1.55
N SER A 95 3.13 -9.19 2.61
CA SER A 95 4.55 -8.86 2.76
C SER A 95 5.40 -9.43 1.63
N LYS A 96 5.14 -10.65 1.17
CA LYS A 96 5.86 -11.25 0.03
C LYS A 96 5.74 -10.41 -1.25
N ILE A 97 4.55 -9.86 -1.50
CA ILE A 97 4.30 -9.03 -2.69
C ILE A 97 4.97 -7.68 -2.55
N THR A 98 4.82 -7.01 -1.40
CA THR A 98 5.42 -5.69 -1.18
C THR A 98 6.94 -5.75 -1.20
N GLU A 99 7.56 -6.76 -0.58
CA GLU A 99 9.01 -6.99 -0.63
C GLU A 99 9.50 -7.26 -2.07
N PHE A 100 8.77 -8.08 -2.84
CA PHE A 100 9.11 -8.32 -4.24
C PHE A 100 9.07 -7.02 -5.05
N ALA A 101 8.03 -6.21 -4.88
CA ALA A 101 7.89 -4.94 -5.57
C ALA A 101 9.02 -3.95 -5.19
N GLU A 102 9.37 -3.86 -3.91
CA GLU A 102 10.48 -3.01 -3.44
C GLU A 102 11.82 -3.45 -4.05
N LYS A 103 12.13 -4.75 -4.01
CA LYS A 103 13.37 -5.32 -4.58
C LYS A 103 13.46 -5.12 -6.10
N SER A 104 12.31 -5.13 -6.81
CA SER A 104 12.26 -4.86 -8.26
C SER A 104 12.25 -3.37 -8.61
N GLY A 105 12.36 -2.47 -7.62
CA GLY A 105 12.44 -1.04 -7.85
C GLY A 105 11.11 -0.35 -8.14
N TYR A 106 9.98 -1.00 -7.86
CA TYR A 106 8.63 -0.47 -8.13
C TYR A 106 8.39 0.93 -7.55
N LEU A 107 8.89 1.21 -6.33
CA LEU A 107 8.68 2.48 -5.65
C LEU A 107 9.38 3.67 -6.35
N LYS A 108 10.31 3.40 -7.28
CA LYS A 108 11.04 4.42 -8.07
C LYS A 108 10.44 4.69 -9.44
N LEU A 109 9.39 3.96 -9.81
CA LEU A 109 8.72 4.14 -11.09
C LEU A 109 7.98 5.47 -11.15
N GLU A 110 7.76 5.97 -12.37
CA GLU A 110 6.83 7.08 -12.60
C GLU A 110 5.39 6.66 -12.25
N ASP A 111 4.54 7.65 -11.98
CA ASP A 111 3.15 7.36 -11.61
C ASP A 111 2.30 6.96 -12.83
N ARG A 112 2.76 7.30 -14.05
CA ARG A 112 1.97 7.08 -15.27
C ARG A 112 2.85 6.81 -16.49
N TYR A 113 2.52 5.70 -17.15
CA TYR A 113 3.02 5.31 -18.47
C TYR A 113 1.85 5.18 -19.43
N ASP A 114 1.70 6.15 -20.31
CA ASP A 114 0.54 6.30 -21.17
C ASP A 114 0.83 7.14 -22.40
N ASN A 115 0.13 6.83 -23.50
CA ASN A 115 0.09 7.68 -24.68
C ASN A 115 -1.39 7.92 -25.06
N PRO A 116 -1.92 9.16 -24.91
CA PRO A 116 -3.31 9.46 -25.21
C PRO A 116 -3.71 9.21 -26.68
N MET A 117 -2.72 9.17 -27.58
CA MET A 117 -2.96 8.90 -29.01
C MET A 117 -3.16 7.41 -29.30
N VAL A 118 -2.80 6.53 -28.38
CA VAL A 118 -3.02 5.08 -28.49
C VAL A 118 -4.33 4.74 -27.79
N MET A 119 -5.33 4.33 -28.55
CA MET A 119 -6.66 4.00 -28.05
C MET A 119 -6.85 2.48 -27.95
N ASP A 120 -7.88 2.06 -27.23
CA ASP A 120 -8.39 0.68 -27.18
C ASP A 120 -7.44 -0.39 -26.63
N ILE A 121 -6.41 -0.01 -25.88
CA ILE A 121 -5.58 -0.93 -25.11
C ILE A 121 -5.91 -0.88 -23.62
N PRO A 122 -5.92 -2.04 -22.93
CA PRO A 122 -6.20 -2.08 -21.50
C PRO A 122 -5.06 -1.46 -20.69
N ALA A 123 -5.41 -0.88 -19.55
CA ALA A 123 -4.45 -0.44 -18.55
C ALA A 123 -4.37 -1.45 -17.40
N ALA A 124 -3.18 -1.57 -16.81
CA ALA A 124 -2.99 -2.14 -15.49
C ALA A 124 -2.63 -1.00 -14.52
N ILE A 125 -3.40 -0.86 -13.44
CA ILE A 125 -3.18 0.13 -12.40
C ILE A 125 -2.84 -0.64 -11.13
N SER A 126 -1.60 -0.53 -10.69
CA SER A 126 -1.13 -1.24 -9.49
C SER A 126 -0.82 -0.25 -8.37
N THR A 127 -1.04 -0.69 -7.13
CA THR A 127 -0.71 0.09 -5.92
C THR A 127 0.09 -0.78 -4.98
N ILE A 128 1.25 -0.30 -4.54
CA ILE A 128 2.08 -0.95 -3.52
C ILE A 128 2.47 0.12 -2.50
N ASN A 129 2.08 -0.07 -1.24
CA ASN A 129 2.43 0.83 -0.13
C ASN A 129 2.21 2.32 -0.50
N ARG A 130 1.01 2.70 -0.93
CA ARG A 130 0.61 4.06 -1.38
C ARG A 130 1.15 4.48 -2.75
N LYS A 131 2.19 3.85 -3.28
CA LYS A 131 2.67 4.15 -4.63
C LYS A 131 1.75 3.51 -5.64
N THR A 132 1.12 4.31 -6.49
CA THR A 132 0.27 3.86 -7.60
C THR A 132 0.98 4.10 -8.92
N VAL A 133 0.96 3.08 -9.79
CA VAL A 133 1.50 3.14 -11.15
C VAL A 133 0.38 2.79 -12.14
N PHE A 134 0.06 3.73 -13.00
CA PHE A 134 -0.80 3.52 -14.16
C PHE A 134 0.06 3.09 -15.34
N ASN A 135 -0.09 1.84 -15.80
CA ASN A 135 0.71 1.26 -16.87
C ASN A 135 -0.19 0.79 -18.01
N ARG A 136 -0.14 1.53 -19.14
CA ARG A 136 -0.94 1.26 -20.32
C ARG A 136 -0.10 1.14 -21.59
N HIS A 137 0.85 2.04 -21.80
CA HIS A 137 1.66 2.10 -23.02
C HIS A 137 3.11 2.46 -22.69
N GLU A 138 4.05 1.72 -23.26
CA GLU A 138 5.51 1.93 -23.13
C GLU A 138 6.02 2.01 -21.68
N GLY A 139 5.29 1.41 -20.74
CA GLY A 139 5.71 1.33 -19.34
C GLY A 139 6.62 0.13 -19.05
N PRO A 140 7.08 0.01 -17.80
CA PRO A 140 7.93 -1.09 -17.39
C PRO A 140 7.22 -2.45 -17.49
N ASP A 141 8.00 -3.52 -17.67
CA ASP A 141 7.46 -4.88 -17.58
C ASP A 141 7.20 -5.24 -16.11
N LEU A 142 5.93 -5.26 -15.72
CA LEU A 142 5.46 -5.60 -14.38
C LEU A 142 4.68 -6.93 -14.36
N LYS A 143 4.84 -7.77 -15.39
CA LYS A 143 4.09 -9.05 -15.51
C LYS A 143 4.29 -9.95 -14.30
N ASP A 144 5.51 -10.07 -13.80
CA ASP A 144 5.81 -10.92 -12.64
C ASP A 144 5.10 -10.42 -11.37
N LEU A 145 5.04 -9.09 -11.16
CA LEU A 145 4.30 -8.51 -10.05
C LEU A 145 2.80 -8.76 -10.21
N TYR A 146 2.26 -8.52 -11.40
CA TYR A 146 0.83 -8.75 -11.67
C TYR A 146 0.45 -10.21 -11.49
N SER A 147 1.26 -11.16 -12.00
CA SER A 147 1.03 -12.59 -11.84
C SER A 147 1.03 -13.04 -10.39
N ARG A 148 1.88 -12.46 -9.54
CA ARG A 148 1.89 -12.74 -8.10
C ARG A 148 0.61 -12.26 -7.43
N ILE A 149 0.12 -11.06 -7.79
CA ILE A 149 -1.14 -10.52 -7.26
C ILE A 149 -2.32 -11.36 -7.76
N GLU A 150 -2.35 -11.73 -9.04
CA GLU A 150 -3.38 -12.57 -9.63
C GLU A 150 -3.41 -13.98 -9.00
N HIS A 151 -2.23 -14.54 -8.72
CA HIS A 151 -2.14 -15.79 -7.97
C HIS A 151 -2.70 -15.64 -6.55
N LEU A 152 -2.37 -14.56 -5.85
CA LEU A 152 -2.95 -14.28 -4.53
C LEU A 152 -4.48 -14.20 -4.61
N ILE A 153 -5.05 -13.50 -5.59
CA ILE A 153 -6.51 -13.42 -5.80
C ILE A 153 -7.11 -14.83 -5.97
N SER A 154 -6.43 -15.74 -6.65
CA SER A 154 -6.92 -17.10 -6.89
C SER A 154 -7.02 -17.96 -5.63
N THR A 155 -6.25 -17.66 -4.58
CA THR A 155 -6.16 -18.45 -3.35
C THR A 155 -7.10 -17.97 -2.23
N VAL A 156 -7.70 -16.79 -2.36
CA VAL A 156 -8.56 -16.19 -1.31
C VAL A 156 -9.94 -16.84 -1.31
N ASP A 157 -10.48 -17.11 -0.13
CA ASP A 157 -11.87 -17.47 0.05
C ASP A 157 -12.77 -16.23 -0.05
N TRP A 158 -13.30 -16.00 -1.24
CA TRP A 158 -14.12 -14.83 -1.54
C TRP A 158 -15.57 -15.06 -1.12
N VAL A 159 -16.12 -14.09 -0.39
CA VAL A 159 -17.53 -14.01 -0.03
C VAL A 159 -18.18 -12.90 -0.85
N GLU A 160 -19.19 -13.25 -1.63
CA GLU A 160 -19.93 -12.28 -2.43
C GLU A 160 -20.67 -11.30 -1.52
N LYS A 161 -20.57 -10.01 -1.84
CA LYS A 161 -21.40 -8.98 -1.20
C LYS A 161 -22.68 -8.84 -1.99
N PRO A 162 -23.86 -9.02 -1.35
CA PRO A 162 -25.10 -8.67 -2.00
C PRO A 162 -25.10 -7.17 -2.35
N ASP A 163 -25.54 -6.84 -3.56
CA ASP A 163 -25.75 -5.44 -3.94
C ASP A 163 -26.88 -4.86 -3.07
N THR A 164 -26.50 -4.17 -1.98
CA THR A 164 -27.41 -3.45 -1.09
C THR A 164 -27.66 -2.02 -1.62
N GLU A 165 -27.93 -1.86 -2.91
CA GLU A 165 -28.39 -0.58 -3.45
C GLU A 165 -29.55 -0.80 -4.42
N LYS A 166 -30.75 -0.54 -3.88
CA LYS A 166 -31.89 -0.01 -4.60
C LYS A 166 -32.35 1.27 -3.93
#